data_dec6d92180bf6741fc99d80c5842ff76
#
_entry.id   dec6d92180bf6741fc99d80c5842ff76
#
_cell.length_a   1.000
_cell.length_b   1.000
_cell.length_c   1.000
_cell.angle_alpha   90.00
_cell.angle_beta   90.00
_cell.angle_gamma   90.00
#
_symmetry.space_group_name_H-M   'P 1'
#
loop_
_entity.id
_entity.type
_entity.pdbx_description
1 polymer ?
#
loop_
_entity_poly.entity_id
_entity_poly.type
_entity_poly.pdbx_seq_one_letter_code
_entity_poly.pdbx_strand_id
1 'polypeptide(L)'
;GDYVFQGDTGVPIGHFAPYDMGADIVADAEEQLRRAVKSLEVDNCAINADFILCKGKTYVLEIGARAGATCLVEMTSLYYGYDYYEKIIQCNLGEKPDFTPQAAPQPNAEMLFQAPVTGKITEIDLSGVTPDPHIINLSMDYQVGDAVRQFRKGPDRIGQIIAIGDSVSQAKERIDRAMAQVKITIDPE
;
A
#
# COMPACT_ATOMS: atom_id res chain seq x y z
N GLY A 1 -7.44 0.07 -5.13
CA GLY A 1 -7.28 1.03 -4.04
C GLY A 1 -7.08 2.45 -4.51
N ASP A 2 -6.89 3.35 -3.62
CA ASP A 2 -6.56 4.73 -3.90
C ASP A 2 -5.38 5.18 -3.02
N TYR A 3 -4.77 6.31 -3.37
CA TYR A 3 -3.56 6.83 -2.74
C TYR A 3 -3.88 7.85 -1.66
N VAL A 4 -3.03 7.89 -0.63
CA VAL A 4 -2.99 9.00 0.34
C VAL A 4 -1.71 9.79 0.07
N PHE A 5 -1.85 11.11 -0.08
CA PHE A 5 -0.73 12.03 -0.30
C PHE A 5 -0.63 13.02 0.85
N GLN A 6 0.59 13.42 1.18
CA GLN A 6 0.85 14.46 2.15
C GLN A 6 2.03 15.33 1.69
N GLY A 7 1.92 16.62 1.94
CA GLY A 7 2.95 17.57 1.51
C GLY A 7 2.97 17.80 0.01
N ASP A 8 4.13 18.16 -0.52
CA ASP A 8 4.35 18.57 -1.90
C ASP A 8 5.18 17.57 -2.72
N THR A 9 5.39 16.37 -2.21
CA THR A 9 6.27 15.38 -2.87
C THR A 9 5.60 14.65 -4.04
N GLY A 10 4.28 14.58 -4.09
CA GLY A 10 3.55 13.74 -5.05
C GLY A 10 3.78 12.22 -4.87
N VAL A 11 4.46 11.82 -3.79
CA VAL A 11 4.69 10.40 -3.46
C VAL A 11 3.60 9.91 -2.53
N PRO A 12 2.93 8.78 -2.83
CA PRO A 12 1.94 8.21 -1.92
C PRO A 12 2.58 7.87 -0.57
N ILE A 13 1.90 8.24 0.50
CA ILE A 13 2.28 7.88 1.87
C ILE A 13 1.41 6.78 2.45
N GLY A 14 0.39 6.36 1.71
CA GLY A 14 -0.51 5.30 2.10
C GLY A 14 -1.48 4.93 0.99
N HIS A 15 -2.14 3.80 1.18
CA HIS A 15 -3.15 3.26 0.27
C HIS A 15 -4.33 2.73 1.06
N PHE A 16 -5.46 2.54 0.38
CA PHE A 16 -6.60 1.84 0.95
C PHE A 16 -7.36 1.04 -0.11
N ALA A 17 -8.02 -0.01 0.29
CA ALA A 17 -8.81 -0.89 -0.55
C ALA A 17 -10.08 -1.36 0.19
N PRO A 18 -11.25 -1.41 -0.47
CA PRO A 18 -11.47 -1.00 -1.86
C PRO A 18 -11.57 0.52 -2.03
N TYR A 19 -11.46 0.97 -3.26
CA TYR A 19 -11.93 2.28 -3.69
C TYR A 19 -13.16 2.09 -4.57
N ASP A 20 -14.30 2.60 -4.13
CA ASP A 20 -15.55 2.48 -4.88
C ASP A 20 -15.64 3.59 -5.93
N MET A 21 -15.44 3.20 -7.18
CA MET A 21 -15.56 4.08 -8.34
C MET A 21 -16.85 3.84 -9.14
N GLY A 22 -17.66 2.85 -8.73
CA GLY A 22 -18.77 2.36 -9.52
C GLY A 22 -18.35 1.36 -10.60
N ALA A 23 -19.25 0.42 -10.93
CA ALA A 23 -18.95 -0.73 -11.79
C ALA A 23 -18.50 -0.32 -13.22
N ASP A 24 -19.07 0.75 -13.78
CA ASP A 24 -18.73 1.21 -15.13
C ASP A 24 -17.29 1.72 -15.22
N ILE A 25 -16.82 2.44 -14.21
CA ILE A 25 -15.44 2.93 -14.14
C ILE A 25 -14.46 1.77 -13.95
N VAL A 26 -14.82 0.81 -13.10
CA VAL A 26 -14.00 -0.41 -12.90
C VAL A 26 -13.87 -1.18 -14.22
N ALA A 27 -14.97 -1.40 -14.93
CA ALA A 27 -14.96 -2.09 -16.24
C ALA A 27 -14.11 -1.35 -17.29
N ASP A 28 -14.19 -0.01 -17.34
CA ASP A 28 -13.35 0.81 -18.23
C ASP A 28 -11.85 0.66 -17.83
N ALA A 29 -11.51 0.72 -16.55
CA ALA A 29 -10.14 0.53 -16.08
C ALA A 29 -9.60 -0.87 -16.45
N GLU A 30 -10.38 -1.92 -16.26
CA GLU A 30 -10.00 -3.29 -16.62
C GLU A 30 -9.76 -3.44 -18.13
N GLU A 31 -10.60 -2.85 -18.96
CA GLU A 31 -10.43 -2.88 -20.41
C GLU A 31 -9.18 -2.12 -20.85
N GLN A 32 -8.94 -0.92 -20.29
CA GLN A 32 -7.71 -0.17 -20.54
C GLN A 32 -6.47 -0.98 -20.14
N LEU A 33 -6.52 -1.63 -18.97
CA LEU A 33 -5.42 -2.47 -18.49
C LEU A 33 -5.15 -3.65 -19.42
N ARG A 34 -6.19 -4.41 -19.83
CA ARG A 34 -6.04 -5.54 -20.76
C ARG A 34 -5.40 -5.11 -22.08
N ARG A 35 -5.83 -3.99 -22.64
CA ARG A 35 -5.29 -3.46 -23.89
C ARG A 35 -3.82 -3.06 -23.74
N ALA A 36 -3.47 -2.40 -22.64
CA ALA A 36 -2.11 -1.98 -22.36
C ALA A 36 -1.17 -3.18 -22.15
N VAL A 37 -1.57 -4.14 -21.32
CA VAL A 37 -0.81 -5.39 -21.08
C VAL A 37 -0.57 -6.16 -22.40
N LYS A 38 -1.62 -6.29 -23.23
CA LYS A 38 -1.51 -6.93 -24.54
C LYS A 38 -0.54 -6.20 -25.47
N SER A 39 -0.57 -4.86 -25.47
CA SER A 39 0.31 -4.04 -26.31
C SER A 39 1.78 -4.11 -25.90
N LEU A 40 2.03 -4.36 -24.62
CA LEU A 40 3.37 -4.50 -24.06
C LEU A 40 3.89 -5.93 -24.09
N GLU A 41 3.06 -6.89 -24.54
CA GLU A 41 3.39 -8.33 -24.56
C GLU A 41 3.86 -8.86 -23.19
N VAL A 42 3.32 -8.28 -22.11
CA VAL A 42 3.62 -8.70 -20.74
C VAL A 42 2.81 -9.95 -20.39
N ASP A 43 3.50 -10.99 -19.91
CA ASP A 43 2.91 -12.26 -19.51
C ASP A 43 3.62 -12.87 -18.31
N ASN A 44 2.95 -13.78 -17.62
CA ASN A 44 3.47 -14.57 -16.49
C ASN A 44 4.14 -13.77 -15.36
N CYS A 45 3.67 -12.55 -15.09
CA CYS A 45 4.17 -11.76 -13.97
C CYS A 45 3.06 -10.95 -13.32
N ALA A 46 3.31 -10.48 -12.11
CA ALA A 46 2.49 -9.44 -11.50
C ALA A 46 2.69 -8.11 -12.24
N ILE A 47 1.66 -7.29 -12.25
CA ILE A 47 1.72 -5.92 -12.73
C ILE A 47 1.23 -4.96 -11.65
N ASN A 48 1.82 -3.78 -11.61
CA ASN A 48 1.28 -2.61 -10.94
C ASN A 48 0.90 -1.57 -11.98
N ALA A 49 -0.32 -1.07 -11.95
CA ALA A 49 -0.79 -0.08 -12.91
C ALA A 49 -1.42 1.10 -12.19
N ASP A 50 -1.00 2.29 -12.58
CA ASP A 50 -1.54 3.55 -12.08
C ASP A 50 -2.48 4.14 -13.12
N PHE A 51 -3.63 4.63 -12.63
CA PHE A 51 -4.68 5.19 -13.47
C PHE A 51 -5.02 6.60 -13.02
N ILE A 52 -5.46 7.42 -13.95
CA ILE A 52 -6.16 8.66 -13.66
C ILE A 52 -7.60 8.57 -14.12
N LEU A 53 -8.53 8.99 -13.26
CA LEU A 53 -9.94 9.15 -13.60
C LEU A 53 -10.18 10.59 -14.04
N CYS A 54 -10.60 10.79 -15.28
CA CYS A 54 -10.91 12.10 -15.83
C CYS A 54 -12.23 12.07 -16.59
N LYS A 55 -13.21 12.90 -16.19
CA LYS A 55 -14.52 13.03 -16.82
C LYS A 55 -15.23 11.68 -17.04
N GLY A 56 -15.18 10.80 -16.04
CA GLY A 56 -15.83 9.50 -16.06
C GLY A 56 -15.14 8.44 -16.94
N LYS A 57 -13.90 8.66 -17.35
CA LYS A 57 -13.07 7.70 -18.07
C LYS A 57 -11.75 7.49 -17.34
N THR A 58 -11.22 6.28 -17.43
CA THR A 58 -9.92 5.93 -16.89
C THR A 58 -8.84 6.00 -17.96
N TYR A 59 -7.67 6.39 -17.55
CA TYR A 59 -6.47 6.42 -18.39
C TYR A 59 -5.32 5.79 -17.64
N VAL A 60 -4.63 4.84 -18.26
CA VAL A 60 -3.40 4.26 -17.72
C VAL A 60 -2.31 5.32 -17.75
N LEU A 61 -1.68 5.57 -16.61
CA LEU A 61 -0.53 6.46 -16.48
C LEU A 61 0.77 5.69 -16.59
N GLU A 62 0.87 4.58 -15.86
CA GLU A 62 2.07 3.75 -15.79
C GLU A 62 1.69 2.29 -15.60
N ILE A 63 2.50 1.39 -16.15
CA ILE A 63 2.46 -0.03 -15.87
C ILE A 63 3.88 -0.50 -15.56
N GLY A 64 4.06 -1.07 -14.37
CA GLY A 64 5.27 -1.79 -14.00
C GLY A 64 5.03 -3.29 -14.07
N ALA A 65 5.88 -4.04 -14.78
CA ALA A 65 5.84 -5.51 -14.83
C ALA A 65 6.40 -6.12 -13.54
N ARG A 66 5.84 -5.75 -12.43
CA ARG A 66 6.19 -6.18 -11.06
C ARG A 66 5.01 -5.98 -10.13
N ALA A 67 5.07 -6.60 -8.96
CA ALA A 67 4.15 -6.29 -7.87
C ALA A 67 4.26 -4.82 -7.42
N GLY A 68 3.19 -4.28 -6.94
CA GLY A 68 3.16 -2.96 -6.30
C GLY A 68 4.07 -2.93 -5.07
N ALA A 69 4.67 -1.78 -4.79
CA ALA A 69 5.41 -1.53 -3.57
C ALA A 69 4.45 -1.03 -2.46
N THR A 70 5.04 -0.70 -1.28
CA THR A 70 4.31 -0.01 -0.22
C THR A 70 3.09 -0.82 0.26
N CYS A 71 3.34 -2.07 0.71
CA CYS A 71 2.34 -3.00 1.26
C CYS A 71 1.19 -3.41 0.31
N LEU A 72 1.25 -3.08 -0.98
CA LEU A 72 0.16 -3.41 -1.91
C LEU A 72 -0.05 -4.92 -2.09
N VAL A 73 1.00 -5.73 -1.91
CA VAL A 73 0.89 -7.20 -1.94
C VAL A 73 0.15 -7.72 -0.72
N GLU A 74 0.50 -7.23 0.48
CA GLU A 74 -0.17 -7.55 1.74
C GLU A 74 -1.64 -7.11 1.71
N MET A 75 -1.89 -5.88 1.25
CA MET A 75 -3.25 -5.34 1.12
C MET A 75 -4.12 -6.17 0.17
N THR A 76 -3.55 -6.61 -0.97
CA THR A 76 -4.22 -7.50 -1.91
C THR A 76 -4.52 -8.85 -1.28
N SER A 77 -3.55 -9.43 -0.55
CA SER A 77 -3.73 -10.68 0.18
C SER A 77 -4.85 -10.60 1.20
N LEU A 78 -4.87 -9.53 2.00
CA LEU A 78 -5.93 -9.29 2.99
C LEU A 78 -7.30 -9.12 2.33
N TYR A 79 -7.36 -8.40 1.21
CA TYR A 79 -8.63 -8.11 0.54
C TYR A 79 -9.27 -9.36 -0.07
N TYR A 80 -8.48 -10.23 -0.69
CA TYR A 80 -8.99 -11.43 -1.37
C TYR A 80 -8.89 -12.71 -0.55
N GLY A 81 -8.21 -12.70 0.59
CA GLY A 81 -8.07 -13.84 1.49
C GLY A 81 -7.14 -14.95 0.98
N TYR A 82 -6.19 -14.64 0.10
CA TYR A 82 -5.16 -15.58 -0.38
C TYR A 82 -3.76 -14.96 -0.26
N ASP A 83 -2.72 -15.79 -0.22
CA ASP A 83 -1.34 -15.31 -0.25
C ASP A 83 -0.96 -14.84 -1.67
N TYR A 84 -0.93 -13.52 -1.88
CA TYR A 84 -0.60 -12.94 -3.18
C TYR A 84 0.89 -13.10 -3.52
N TYR A 85 1.79 -13.19 -2.54
CA TYR A 85 3.20 -13.51 -2.79
C TYR A 85 3.35 -14.90 -3.41
N GLU A 86 2.64 -15.90 -2.87
CA GLU A 86 2.61 -17.25 -3.47
C GLU A 86 2.11 -17.21 -4.91
N LYS A 87 1.01 -16.48 -5.18
CA LYS A 87 0.47 -16.35 -6.54
C LYS A 87 1.45 -15.71 -7.52
N ILE A 88 2.19 -14.70 -7.08
CA ILE A 88 3.24 -14.04 -7.87
C ILE A 88 4.35 -15.04 -8.22
N ILE A 89 4.81 -15.82 -7.25
CA ILE A 89 5.85 -16.83 -7.45
C ILE A 89 5.37 -17.88 -8.45
N GLN A 90 4.16 -18.42 -8.26
CA GLN A 90 3.55 -19.41 -9.17
C GLN A 90 3.49 -18.89 -10.61
N CYS A 91 3.02 -17.64 -10.83
CA CYS A 91 2.99 -17.02 -12.15
C CYS A 91 4.40 -16.97 -12.78
N ASN A 92 5.40 -16.54 -12.03
CA ASN A 92 6.77 -16.43 -12.54
C ASN A 92 7.42 -17.81 -12.84
N LEU A 93 6.94 -18.88 -12.23
CA LEU A 93 7.31 -20.25 -12.54
C LEU A 93 6.54 -20.83 -13.76
N GLY A 94 5.65 -20.04 -14.37
CA GLY A 94 4.81 -20.48 -15.49
C GLY A 94 3.62 -21.33 -15.08
N GLU A 95 3.30 -21.36 -13.79
CA GLU A 95 2.09 -22.02 -13.27
C GLU A 95 0.86 -21.13 -13.54
N LYS A 96 -0.33 -21.72 -13.39
CA LYS A 96 -1.61 -21.00 -13.49
C LYS A 96 -2.30 -21.02 -12.12
N PRO A 97 -1.95 -20.10 -11.21
CA PRO A 97 -2.55 -20.07 -9.90
C PRO A 97 -4.04 -19.72 -9.97
N ASP A 98 -4.80 -20.25 -9.03
CA ASP A 98 -6.19 -19.87 -8.83
C ASP A 98 -6.26 -18.55 -8.06
N PHE A 99 -6.89 -17.52 -8.65
CA PHE A 99 -7.13 -16.21 -8.06
C PHE A 99 -8.54 -16.06 -7.50
N THR A 100 -9.30 -17.15 -7.39
CA THR A 100 -10.62 -17.08 -6.74
C THR A 100 -10.49 -16.59 -5.30
N PRO A 101 -11.23 -15.53 -4.91
CA PRO A 101 -11.23 -15.07 -3.54
C PRO A 101 -11.57 -16.16 -2.55
N GLN A 102 -10.78 -16.33 -1.50
CA GLN A 102 -10.95 -17.39 -0.48
C GLN A 102 -11.73 -16.91 0.74
N ALA A 103 -12.00 -15.61 0.83
CA ALA A 103 -12.76 -14.99 1.90
C ALA A 103 -13.63 -13.85 1.35
N ALA A 104 -14.56 -13.36 2.18
CA ALA A 104 -15.27 -12.12 1.88
C ALA A 104 -14.24 -10.96 1.80
N PRO A 105 -14.45 -9.98 0.89
CA PRO A 105 -13.54 -8.85 0.76
C PRO A 105 -13.33 -8.15 2.09
N GLN A 106 -12.06 -8.01 2.49
CA GLN A 106 -11.67 -7.38 3.75
C GLN A 106 -11.16 -5.96 3.50
N PRO A 107 -11.95 -4.91 3.78
CA PRO A 107 -11.48 -3.53 3.65
C PRO A 107 -10.25 -3.30 4.51
N ASN A 108 -9.26 -2.64 3.93
CA ASN A 108 -7.98 -2.39 4.58
C ASN A 108 -7.36 -1.06 4.16
N ALA A 109 -6.41 -0.61 4.95
CA ALA A 109 -5.60 0.57 4.68
C ALA A 109 -4.18 0.35 5.19
N GLU A 110 -3.25 1.10 4.64
CA GLU A 110 -1.89 1.19 5.12
C GLU A 110 -1.39 2.64 5.13
N MET A 111 -0.44 2.93 5.98
CA MET A 111 0.27 4.21 6.05
C MET A 111 1.74 4.00 6.35
N LEU A 112 2.57 4.88 5.80
CA LEU A 112 4.00 4.92 6.05
C LEU A 112 4.33 5.86 7.21
N PHE A 113 5.25 5.45 8.07
CA PHE A 113 5.92 6.38 8.97
C PHE A 113 6.99 7.13 8.18
N GLN A 114 7.07 8.44 8.41
CA GLN A 114 7.93 9.35 7.67
C GLN A 114 8.82 10.13 8.62
N ALA A 115 10.08 10.33 8.21
CA ALA A 115 10.96 11.30 8.86
C ALA A 115 10.61 12.72 8.39
N PRO A 116 10.23 13.65 9.29
CA PRO A 116 9.92 15.02 8.91
C PRO A 116 11.18 15.82 8.53
N VAL A 117 12.35 15.38 8.97
CA VAL A 117 13.65 15.99 8.72
C VAL A 117 14.70 14.92 8.47
N THR A 118 15.78 15.28 7.79
CA THR A 118 17.00 14.45 7.74
C THR A 118 17.73 14.55 9.06
N GLY A 119 18.18 13.42 9.59
CA GLY A 119 18.86 13.39 10.88
C GLY A 119 19.04 11.98 11.44
N LYS A 120 19.28 11.90 12.73
CA LYS A 120 19.48 10.64 13.44
C LYS A 120 18.31 10.34 14.36
N ILE A 121 17.79 9.12 14.31
CA ILE A 121 16.74 8.67 15.23
C ILE A 121 17.31 8.57 16.63
N THR A 122 16.72 9.29 17.58
CA THR A 122 17.09 9.27 19.00
C THR A 122 16.06 8.54 19.87
N GLU A 123 14.85 8.36 19.38
CA GLU A 123 13.81 7.63 20.09
C GLU A 123 12.84 6.97 19.11
N ILE A 124 12.48 5.71 19.39
CA ILE A 124 11.31 5.00 18.84
C ILE A 124 10.62 4.35 20.02
N ASP A 125 9.42 4.83 20.37
CA ASP A 125 8.61 4.25 21.44
C ASP A 125 7.24 3.84 20.90
N LEU A 126 6.99 2.54 20.93
CA LEU A 126 5.73 1.89 20.56
C LEU A 126 4.92 1.44 21.79
N SER A 127 5.45 1.62 23.01
CA SER A 127 4.85 1.11 24.25
C SER A 127 3.48 1.73 24.56
N GLY A 128 3.23 2.94 24.02
CA GLY A 128 1.95 3.63 24.17
C GLY A 128 0.86 3.09 23.25
N VAL A 129 1.19 2.26 22.25
CA VAL A 129 0.21 1.77 21.28
C VAL A 129 -0.71 0.74 21.92
N THR A 130 -2.00 1.08 21.96
CA THR A 130 -3.01 0.17 22.48
C THR A 130 -3.14 -1.04 21.55
N PRO A 131 -3.05 -2.28 22.05
CA PRO A 131 -3.23 -3.47 21.24
C PRO A 131 -4.59 -3.49 20.56
N ASP A 132 -4.61 -3.67 19.23
CA ASP A 132 -5.82 -3.85 18.43
C ASP A 132 -5.59 -5.04 17.47
N PRO A 133 -6.37 -6.13 17.56
CA PRO A 133 -6.20 -7.31 16.73
C PRO A 133 -6.44 -7.04 15.23
N HIS A 134 -6.98 -5.89 14.88
CA HIS A 134 -7.22 -5.47 13.51
C HIS A 134 -6.05 -4.64 12.93
N ILE A 135 -5.04 -4.33 13.73
CA ILE A 135 -3.74 -3.85 13.23
C ILE A 135 -2.92 -5.07 12.87
N ILE A 136 -2.80 -5.34 11.59
CA ILE A 136 -2.19 -6.56 11.05
C ILE A 136 -0.66 -6.46 11.05
N ASN A 137 -0.15 -5.25 10.83
CA ASN A 137 1.27 -4.95 10.88
C ASN A 137 1.48 -3.55 11.46
N LEU A 138 2.47 -3.41 12.30
CA LEU A 138 3.08 -2.16 12.73
C LEU A 138 4.56 -2.44 12.88
N SER A 139 5.38 -1.88 12.02
CA SER A 139 6.81 -2.15 12.00
C SER A 139 7.63 -0.92 11.66
N MET A 140 8.86 -0.89 12.20
CA MET A 140 9.86 0.12 11.89
C MET A 140 10.97 -0.52 11.05
N ASP A 141 11.41 0.18 10.01
CA ASP A 141 12.51 -0.25 9.13
C ASP A 141 13.87 0.16 9.71
N TYR A 142 13.88 1.03 10.73
CA TYR A 142 15.07 1.61 11.36
C TYR A 142 15.00 1.46 12.88
N GLN A 143 16.13 1.64 13.52
CA GLN A 143 16.28 1.61 14.98
C GLN A 143 16.90 2.91 15.52
N VAL A 144 16.87 3.08 16.84
CA VAL A 144 17.54 4.20 17.51
C VAL A 144 19.04 4.18 17.17
N GLY A 145 19.53 5.32 16.72
CA GLY A 145 20.91 5.51 16.28
C GLY A 145 21.08 5.52 14.76
N ASP A 146 20.10 5.09 13.98
CA ASP A 146 20.17 5.11 12.52
C ASP A 146 19.98 6.52 11.97
N ALA A 147 20.65 6.79 10.85
CA ALA A 147 20.46 8.00 10.07
C ALA A 147 19.29 7.81 9.10
N VAL A 148 18.40 8.79 9.04
CA VAL A 148 17.24 8.81 8.15
C VAL A 148 17.21 10.09 7.33
N ARG A 149 16.54 10.02 6.19
CA ARG A 149 16.30 11.17 5.33
C ARG A 149 14.88 11.69 5.48
N GLN A 150 14.72 13.00 5.35
CA GLN A 150 13.38 13.57 5.19
C GLN A 150 12.65 12.86 4.05
N PHE A 151 11.41 12.47 4.28
CA PHE A 151 10.62 11.76 3.30
C PHE A 151 10.42 12.57 2.02
N ARG A 152 10.87 12.03 0.90
CA ARG A 152 10.70 12.59 -0.45
C ARG A 152 10.38 11.54 -1.51
N LYS A 153 10.66 10.27 -1.21
CA LYS A 153 10.40 9.12 -2.10
C LYS A 153 10.12 7.88 -1.24
N GLY A 154 9.46 6.88 -1.81
CA GLY A 154 9.07 5.67 -1.08
C GLY A 154 10.17 5.02 -0.22
N PRO A 155 11.41 4.87 -0.71
CA PRO A 155 12.52 4.34 0.10
C PRO A 155 12.95 5.18 1.31
N ASP A 156 12.47 6.42 1.44
CA ASP A 156 12.75 7.26 2.62
C ASP A 156 11.75 7.01 3.77
N ARG A 157 10.85 6.04 3.64
CA ARG A 157 9.98 5.62 4.74
C ARG A 157 10.81 5.09 5.91
N ILE A 158 10.31 5.22 7.11
CA ILE A 158 10.96 4.72 8.33
C ILE A 158 10.19 3.59 9.00
N GLY A 159 9.04 3.23 8.48
CA GLY A 159 8.18 2.15 8.94
C GLY A 159 6.83 2.17 8.25
N GLN A 160 5.96 1.27 8.67
CA GLN A 160 4.62 1.11 8.11
C GLN A 160 3.62 0.58 9.13
N ILE A 161 2.35 0.81 8.84
CA ILE A 161 1.23 0.24 9.58
C ILE A 161 0.15 -0.22 8.61
N ILE A 162 -0.43 -1.41 8.84
CA ILE A 162 -1.53 -1.97 8.06
C ILE A 162 -2.66 -2.32 9.02
N ALA A 163 -3.87 -1.89 8.71
CA ALA A 163 -5.07 -2.26 9.45
C ALA A 163 -6.20 -2.72 8.54
N ILE A 164 -7.08 -3.54 9.10
CA ILE A 164 -8.33 -3.99 8.50
C ILE A 164 -9.52 -3.37 9.22
N GLY A 165 -10.68 -3.38 8.58
CA GLY A 165 -11.93 -2.91 9.18
C GLY A 165 -13.16 -3.43 8.44
N ASP A 166 -14.36 -3.17 8.97
CA ASP A 166 -15.61 -3.42 8.27
C ASP A 166 -15.83 -2.42 7.12
N SER A 167 -15.05 -1.33 7.13
CA SER A 167 -14.96 -0.32 6.10
C SER A 167 -13.55 0.26 6.02
N VAL A 168 -13.22 0.89 4.90
CA VAL A 168 -11.97 1.66 4.73
C VAL A 168 -11.85 2.75 5.79
N SER A 169 -12.95 3.46 6.11
CA SER A 169 -12.94 4.49 7.16
C SER A 169 -12.50 3.93 8.50
N GLN A 170 -13.05 2.78 8.89
CA GLN A 170 -12.69 2.14 10.15
C GLN A 170 -11.23 1.67 10.17
N ALA A 171 -10.73 1.11 9.06
CA ALA A 171 -9.32 0.75 8.95
C ALA A 171 -8.40 1.97 9.12
N LYS A 172 -8.72 3.08 8.46
CA LYS A 172 -7.98 4.36 8.57
C LYS A 172 -8.04 4.93 9.99
N GLU A 173 -9.20 4.94 10.64
CA GLU A 173 -9.36 5.41 12.03
C GLU A 173 -8.49 4.61 13.03
N ARG A 174 -8.33 3.30 12.80
CA ARG A 174 -7.41 2.46 13.60
C ARG A 174 -5.96 2.85 13.40
N ILE A 175 -5.56 3.08 12.15
CA ILE A 175 -4.23 3.55 11.80
C ILE A 175 -3.94 4.90 12.48
N ASP A 176 -4.83 5.88 12.31
CA ASP A 176 -4.66 7.22 12.86
C ASP A 176 -4.51 7.18 14.39
N ARG A 177 -5.33 6.36 15.06
CA ARG A 177 -5.26 6.17 16.50
C ARG A 177 -3.94 5.56 16.95
N ALA A 178 -3.46 4.53 16.25
CA ALA A 178 -2.20 3.88 16.59
C ALA A 178 -1.01 4.80 16.29
N MET A 179 -1.00 5.46 15.14
CA MET A 179 0.08 6.40 14.77
C MET A 179 0.20 7.57 15.75
N ALA A 180 -0.93 8.07 16.29
CA ALA A 180 -0.93 9.12 17.31
C ALA A 180 -0.29 8.68 18.65
N GLN A 181 -0.16 7.39 18.88
CA GLN A 181 0.45 6.82 20.09
C GLN A 181 1.93 6.43 19.90
N VAL A 182 2.39 6.41 18.67
CA VAL A 182 3.80 6.13 18.34
C VAL A 182 4.62 7.41 18.55
N LYS A 183 5.75 7.29 19.24
CA LYS A 183 6.68 8.40 19.41
C LYS A 183 7.98 8.12 18.67
N ILE A 184 8.34 9.01 17.78
CA ILE A 184 9.61 8.99 17.05
C ILE A 184 10.25 10.36 17.18
N THR A 185 11.49 10.38 17.67
CA THR A 185 12.28 11.62 17.79
C THR A 185 13.50 11.53 16.88
N ILE A 186 13.74 12.58 16.12
CA ILE A 186 14.87 12.68 15.17
C ILE A 186 15.62 13.96 15.49
N ASP A 187 16.90 13.83 15.79
CA ASP A 187 17.81 14.99 15.92
C ASP A 187 18.23 15.41 14.52
N PRO A 188 17.91 16.65 14.06
CA PRO A 188 18.30 17.15 12.75
C PRO A 188 19.82 17.22 12.58
N GLU A 189 20.27 16.97 11.34
CA GLU A 189 21.66 17.26 10.91
C GLU A 189 21.87 18.74 10.67
#